data_81969a26bbd5632f5be0554e4fd7bf76
#
_entry.id   81969a26bbd5632f5be0554e4fd7bf76
#
_cell.length_a   1.000
_cell.length_b   1.000
_cell.length_c   1.000
_cell.angle_alpha   90.00
_cell.angle_beta   90.00
_cell.angle_gamma   90.00
#
_symmetry.space_group_name_H-M   'P 1'
#
loop_
_entity.id
_entity.type
_entity.pdbx_description
1 polymer ?
#
loop_
_entity_poly.entity_id
_entity_poly.type
_entity_poly.pdbx_seq_one_letter_code
_entity_poly.pdbx_strand_id
1 'polypeptide(L)'
;LKGDIPLGVNRYGCDVWMEPKYFNLNGQAGAPPDDFSINGQNWGFPTYNWDEMVKDGCQWWVRRLQYMARFFDAYRIDHVLGFFRIWQIPLDAVHGLLGQFVPALGMSREEIESYGLGFQEHQFCDPFIADWVLDRVFGDRASEVKDKYLDHCHDDIWTMKPAFDTQRKVEKAFDGETDQAELNLRDGLYALISDVLFVRDCNNPNLYHPRISAQFAFTYEALYDADKAAFNRLYNDYYYRRHNQFWYTEAMKKLPRLADATRMLVCAEDLGMVPDCVPWVTNELRILSLEIQSMSKDPH
;
A
#
# COMPACT_ATOMS: atom_id res chain seq x y z
N LEU A 1 14.35 2.57 -30.81
CA LEU A 1 12.99 2.55 -30.25
C LEU A 1 13.04 2.26 -28.75
N LYS A 2 12.09 2.87 -27.98
CA LYS A 2 11.94 2.61 -26.54
C LYS A 2 10.63 1.85 -26.29
N GLY A 3 10.72 0.68 -25.66
CA GLY A 3 9.59 -0.10 -25.21
C GLY A 3 9.15 0.30 -23.80
N ASP A 4 8.02 -0.23 -23.37
CA ASP A 4 7.48 -0.07 -22.03
C ASP A 4 7.11 -1.45 -21.48
N ILE A 5 7.51 -1.73 -20.22
CA ILE A 5 7.21 -3.01 -19.57
C ILE A 5 6.44 -2.75 -18.27
N PRO A 6 5.16 -3.17 -18.20
CA PRO A 6 4.36 -2.97 -17.00
C PRO A 6 4.89 -3.82 -15.85
N LEU A 7 4.85 -3.27 -14.63
CA LEU A 7 5.09 -4.05 -13.42
C LEU A 7 3.98 -5.08 -13.23
N GLY A 8 2.72 -4.66 -13.33
CA GLY A 8 1.56 -5.51 -13.05
C GLY A 8 1.22 -6.48 -14.18
N VAL A 9 0.63 -7.61 -13.80
CA VAL A 9 -0.01 -8.57 -14.71
C VAL A 9 -1.46 -8.78 -14.30
N ASN A 10 -2.30 -9.17 -15.24
CA ASN A 10 -3.70 -9.47 -14.92
C ASN A 10 -3.77 -10.68 -13.98
N ARG A 11 -4.52 -10.52 -12.87
CA ARG A 11 -4.71 -11.56 -11.84
C ARG A 11 -5.25 -12.89 -12.42
N TYR A 12 -6.06 -12.80 -13.45
CA TYR A 12 -6.67 -13.95 -14.13
C TYR A 12 -6.04 -14.21 -15.51
N GLY A 13 -4.88 -13.58 -15.79
CA GLY A 13 -4.18 -13.69 -17.06
C GLY A 13 -3.33 -14.95 -17.17
N CYS A 14 -2.83 -15.18 -18.40
CA CYS A 14 -2.03 -16.36 -18.72
C CYS A 14 -0.74 -16.45 -17.90
N ASP A 15 -0.10 -15.35 -17.56
CA ASP A 15 1.15 -15.34 -16.77
C ASP A 15 0.94 -16.02 -15.40
N VAL A 16 -0.12 -15.60 -14.69
CA VAL A 16 -0.46 -16.13 -13.37
C VAL A 16 -0.89 -17.59 -13.47
N TRP A 17 -1.64 -17.94 -14.53
CA TRP A 17 -2.14 -19.28 -14.72
C TRP A 17 -1.03 -20.28 -15.09
N MET A 18 -0.06 -19.85 -15.90
CA MET A 18 1.04 -20.71 -16.35
C MET A 18 2.15 -20.89 -15.32
N GLU A 19 2.45 -19.85 -14.55
CA GLU A 19 3.54 -19.86 -13.57
C GLU A 19 3.08 -19.33 -12.19
N PRO A 20 2.05 -19.94 -11.57
CA PRO A 20 1.41 -19.42 -10.35
C PRO A 20 2.36 -19.26 -9.17
N LYS A 21 3.46 -20.01 -9.12
CA LYS A 21 4.47 -19.92 -8.04
C LYS A 21 5.12 -18.54 -7.90
N TYR A 22 5.11 -17.73 -8.98
CA TYR A 22 5.73 -16.42 -8.99
C TYR A 22 4.82 -15.29 -8.52
N PHE A 23 3.54 -15.59 -8.22
CA PHE A 23 2.54 -14.59 -7.90
C PHE A 23 1.85 -14.87 -6.57
N ASN A 24 1.68 -13.81 -5.76
CA ASN A 24 0.88 -13.86 -4.55
C ASN A 24 -0.54 -13.38 -4.88
N LEU A 25 -1.52 -14.24 -4.64
CA LEU A 25 -2.93 -13.94 -4.88
C LEU A 25 -3.68 -13.48 -3.62
N ASN A 26 -3.00 -13.44 -2.48
CA ASN A 26 -3.55 -13.03 -1.19
C ASN A 26 -3.51 -11.51 -0.92
N GLY A 27 -3.10 -10.73 -1.89
CA GLY A 27 -3.05 -9.27 -1.83
C GLY A 27 -3.25 -8.64 -3.19
N GLN A 28 -3.36 -7.33 -3.22
CA GLN A 28 -3.51 -6.50 -4.41
C GLN A 28 -2.40 -5.47 -4.45
N ALA A 29 -1.72 -5.33 -5.60
CA ALA A 29 -0.75 -4.25 -5.79
C ALA A 29 -1.48 -2.92 -5.98
N GLY A 30 -0.86 -1.86 -5.50
CA GLY A 30 -1.37 -0.50 -5.64
C GLY A 30 -0.30 0.54 -5.28
N ALA A 31 -0.76 1.75 -5.01
CA ALA A 31 0.07 2.86 -4.52
C ALA A 31 -0.52 3.44 -3.22
N PRO A 32 0.35 3.89 -2.29
CA PRO A 32 -0.12 4.59 -1.11
C PRO A 32 -0.81 5.92 -1.48
N PRO A 33 -1.58 6.52 -0.55
CA PRO A 33 -2.11 7.87 -0.70
C PRO A 33 -1.05 8.89 -1.09
N ASP A 34 -1.41 9.76 -2.03
CA ASP A 34 -0.61 10.88 -2.50
C ASP A 34 -1.50 12.10 -2.81
N ASP A 35 -0.91 13.18 -3.35
CA ASP A 35 -1.63 14.41 -3.70
C ASP A 35 -2.67 14.20 -4.83
N PHE A 36 -2.55 13.14 -5.62
CA PHE A 36 -3.47 12.82 -6.72
C PHE A 36 -4.57 11.85 -6.30
N SER A 37 -4.33 11.04 -5.25
CA SER A 37 -5.28 10.04 -4.74
C SER A 37 -5.20 9.95 -3.22
N ILE A 38 -6.08 10.67 -2.54
CA ILE A 38 -6.15 10.75 -1.07
C ILE A 38 -6.33 9.37 -0.43
N ASN A 39 -7.04 8.47 -1.10
CA ASN A 39 -7.32 7.11 -0.63
C ASN A 39 -6.32 6.06 -1.13
N GLY A 40 -5.25 6.50 -1.84
CA GLY A 40 -4.36 5.59 -2.56
C GLY A 40 -5.00 4.97 -3.79
N GLN A 41 -4.22 4.20 -4.52
CA GLN A 41 -4.69 3.51 -5.73
C GLN A 41 -4.65 2.00 -5.52
N ASN A 42 -5.73 1.32 -5.84
CA ASN A 42 -5.78 -0.14 -5.89
C ASN A 42 -5.81 -0.58 -7.36
N TRP A 43 -4.69 -1.16 -7.82
CA TRP A 43 -4.56 -1.63 -9.22
C TRP A 43 -5.12 -3.04 -9.43
N GLY A 44 -5.41 -3.77 -8.35
CA GLY A 44 -5.97 -5.11 -8.41
C GLY A 44 -5.03 -6.22 -8.88
N PHE A 45 -3.79 -5.91 -9.26
CA PHE A 45 -2.80 -6.88 -9.70
C PHE A 45 -2.36 -7.80 -8.56
N PRO A 46 -1.97 -9.06 -8.83
CA PRO A 46 -1.25 -9.87 -7.85
C PRO A 46 0.12 -9.24 -7.55
N THR A 47 0.66 -9.47 -6.36
CA THR A 47 2.05 -9.14 -6.07
C THR A 47 2.98 -10.27 -6.47
N TYR A 48 4.29 -9.98 -6.61
CA TYR A 48 5.27 -11.00 -6.96
C TYR A 48 5.76 -11.76 -5.74
N ASN A 49 5.91 -13.08 -5.89
CA ASN A 49 6.68 -13.92 -4.99
C ASN A 49 8.16 -13.82 -5.37
N TRP A 50 8.82 -12.76 -4.91
CA TRP A 50 10.21 -12.50 -5.24
C TRP A 50 11.17 -13.58 -4.74
N ASP A 51 10.86 -14.25 -3.64
CA ASP A 51 11.68 -15.34 -3.12
C ASP A 51 11.76 -16.49 -4.12
N GLU A 52 10.65 -16.84 -4.75
CA GLU A 52 10.65 -17.87 -5.80
C GLU A 52 11.30 -17.39 -7.09
N MET A 53 11.09 -16.12 -7.47
CA MET A 53 11.73 -15.56 -8.67
C MET A 53 13.25 -15.45 -8.54
N VAL A 54 13.78 -15.06 -7.38
CA VAL A 54 15.22 -14.93 -7.14
C VAL A 54 15.93 -16.29 -7.17
N LYS A 55 15.27 -17.37 -6.74
CA LYS A 55 15.84 -18.72 -6.74
C LYS A 55 16.28 -19.18 -8.13
N ASP A 56 15.58 -18.79 -9.18
CA ASP A 56 15.94 -19.14 -10.56
C ASP A 56 16.63 -18.01 -11.34
N GLY A 57 17.04 -16.94 -10.63
CA GLY A 57 17.67 -15.78 -11.24
C GLY A 57 16.71 -14.89 -12.00
N CYS A 58 15.47 -14.78 -11.56
CA CYS A 58 14.41 -13.95 -12.15
C CYS A 58 14.12 -14.29 -13.63
N GLN A 59 14.15 -15.58 -13.99
CA GLN A 59 14.06 -16.03 -15.38
C GLN A 59 12.76 -15.60 -16.08
N TRP A 60 11.66 -15.48 -15.35
CA TRP A 60 10.41 -14.97 -15.91
C TRP A 60 10.58 -13.54 -16.45
N TRP A 61 11.22 -12.65 -15.71
CA TRP A 61 11.54 -11.30 -16.13
C TRP A 61 12.59 -11.26 -17.23
N VAL A 62 13.67 -12.06 -17.10
CA VAL A 62 14.76 -12.13 -18.08
C VAL A 62 14.21 -12.52 -19.46
N ARG A 63 13.37 -13.54 -19.55
CA ARG A 63 12.74 -13.99 -20.82
C ARG A 63 11.91 -12.85 -21.46
N ARG A 64 11.13 -12.11 -20.67
CA ARG A 64 10.34 -10.97 -21.18
C ARG A 64 11.24 -9.88 -21.76
N LEU A 65 12.29 -9.50 -21.06
CA LEU A 65 13.25 -8.49 -21.50
C LEU A 65 14.03 -8.93 -22.75
N GLN A 66 14.47 -10.18 -22.81
CA GLN A 66 15.15 -10.73 -23.98
C GLN A 66 14.24 -10.77 -25.21
N TYR A 67 12.96 -11.03 -25.02
CA TYR A 67 11.99 -10.95 -26.13
C TYR A 67 11.79 -9.50 -26.59
N MET A 68 11.68 -8.54 -25.67
CA MET A 68 11.58 -7.11 -25.98
C MET A 68 12.81 -6.59 -26.74
N ALA A 69 14.01 -7.06 -26.41
CA ALA A 69 15.27 -6.67 -27.04
C ALA A 69 15.33 -6.99 -28.55
N ARG A 70 14.39 -7.79 -29.07
CA ARG A 70 14.25 -8.05 -30.51
C ARG A 70 13.63 -6.87 -31.27
N PHE A 71 12.99 -5.93 -30.55
CA PHE A 71 12.20 -4.83 -31.15
C PHE A 71 12.63 -3.45 -30.66
N PHE A 72 13.29 -3.37 -29.49
CA PHE A 72 13.59 -2.11 -28.80
C PHE A 72 15.08 -1.99 -28.46
N ASP A 73 15.58 -0.75 -28.43
CA ASP A 73 16.95 -0.40 -28.04
C ASP A 73 17.01 0.08 -26.57
N ALA A 74 15.87 0.47 -26.03
CA ALA A 74 15.69 0.89 -24.64
C ALA A 74 14.32 0.43 -24.14
N TYR A 75 14.15 0.35 -22.82
CA TYR A 75 12.84 0.10 -22.22
C TYR A 75 12.65 0.92 -20.95
N ARG A 76 11.39 1.23 -20.66
CA ARG A 76 10.95 1.82 -19.40
C ARG A 76 10.38 0.70 -18.54
N ILE A 77 10.89 0.58 -17.32
CA ILE A 77 10.24 -0.21 -16.26
C ILE A 77 9.17 0.69 -15.64
N ASP A 78 7.92 0.31 -15.80
CA ASP A 78 6.81 0.95 -15.11
C ASP A 78 6.86 0.61 -13.63
N HIS A 79 6.71 1.61 -12.77
CA HIS A 79 6.75 1.50 -11.32
C HIS A 79 7.96 0.68 -10.79
N VAL A 80 9.18 1.13 -11.10
CA VAL A 80 10.43 0.46 -10.68
C VAL A 80 10.49 0.26 -9.15
N LEU A 81 9.80 1.11 -8.38
CA LEU A 81 9.71 1.00 -6.94
C LEU A 81 9.18 -0.37 -6.47
N GLY A 82 8.39 -1.06 -7.30
CA GLY A 82 7.91 -2.41 -7.04
C GLY A 82 9.00 -3.48 -6.93
N PHE A 83 10.23 -3.20 -7.42
CA PHE A 83 11.38 -4.07 -7.23
C PHE A 83 12.08 -3.86 -5.89
N PHE A 84 11.86 -2.74 -5.25
CA PHE A 84 12.30 -2.43 -3.88
C PHE A 84 11.27 -2.93 -2.87
N ARG A 85 10.03 -2.52 -3.03
CA ARG A 85 8.84 -2.85 -2.27
C ARG A 85 7.59 -2.51 -3.09
N ILE A 86 6.50 -3.19 -2.83
CA ILE A 86 5.19 -2.89 -3.42
C ILE A 86 4.23 -2.44 -2.32
N TRP A 87 3.31 -1.53 -2.64
CA TRP A 87 2.18 -1.26 -1.78
C TRP A 87 1.16 -2.37 -1.95
N GLN A 88 1.02 -3.22 -0.93
CA GLN A 88 0.10 -4.36 -0.94
C GLN A 88 -1.14 -4.02 -0.14
N ILE A 89 -2.28 -4.17 -0.79
CA ILE A 89 -3.61 -3.86 -0.25
C ILE A 89 -4.31 -5.19 0.03
N PRO A 90 -4.99 -5.35 1.20
CA PRO A 90 -5.79 -6.52 1.50
C PRO A 90 -6.88 -6.78 0.46
N LEU A 91 -7.25 -8.04 0.21
CA LEU A 91 -8.28 -8.39 -0.79
C LEU A 91 -9.67 -7.85 -0.46
N ASP A 92 -9.95 -7.66 0.81
CA ASP A 92 -11.21 -7.14 1.34
C ASP A 92 -11.28 -5.61 1.38
N ALA A 93 -10.18 -4.92 1.03
CA ALA A 93 -10.15 -3.48 0.88
C ALA A 93 -10.40 -3.04 -0.58
N VAL A 94 -11.11 -1.91 -0.74
CA VAL A 94 -11.33 -1.22 -2.02
C VAL A 94 -10.27 -0.15 -2.25
N HIS A 95 -9.95 0.62 -1.21
CA HIS A 95 -8.98 1.70 -1.23
C HIS A 95 -7.59 1.28 -0.74
N GLY A 96 -6.60 2.13 -1.00
CA GLY A 96 -5.21 1.89 -0.62
C GLY A 96 -4.85 2.19 0.84
N LEU A 97 -5.73 2.81 1.63
CA LEU A 97 -5.42 3.28 3.00
C LEU A 97 -5.01 2.15 3.96
N LEU A 98 -5.58 0.95 3.81
CA LEU A 98 -5.25 -0.23 4.62
C LEU A 98 -4.08 -1.05 4.08
N GLY A 99 -3.39 -0.53 3.07
CA GLY A 99 -2.20 -1.17 2.51
C GLY A 99 -0.98 -1.08 3.41
N GLN A 100 0.03 -1.84 3.05
CA GLN A 100 1.36 -1.84 3.66
C GLN A 100 2.43 -2.08 2.62
N PHE A 101 3.67 -1.61 2.83
CA PHE A 101 4.78 -1.98 1.96
C PHE A 101 5.19 -3.44 2.20
N VAL A 102 5.43 -4.16 1.11
CA VAL A 102 5.92 -5.55 1.13
C VAL A 102 7.10 -5.67 0.16
N PRO A 103 8.30 -6.13 0.63
CA PRO A 103 8.61 -6.40 2.03
C PRO A 103 8.83 -5.12 2.84
N ALA A 104 8.59 -5.22 4.15
CA ALA A 104 8.89 -4.15 5.11
C ALA A 104 9.30 -4.73 6.47
N LEU A 105 9.97 -3.90 7.26
CA LEU A 105 10.35 -4.21 8.63
C LEU A 105 9.20 -3.80 9.57
N GLY A 106 8.22 -4.67 9.77
CA GLY A 106 7.14 -4.47 10.72
C GLY A 106 7.67 -4.23 12.13
N MET A 107 6.86 -3.62 12.98
CA MET A 107 7.21 -3.27 14.37
C MET A 107 6.52 -4.23 15.34
N SER A 108 7.26 -4.76 16.32
CA SER A 108 6.64 -5.49 17.42
C SER A 108 5.94 -4.54 18.40
N ARG A 109 5.10 -5.10 19.29
CA ARG A 109 4.49 -4.34 20.39
C ARG A 109 5.55 -3.62 21.23
N GLU A 110 6.60 -4.33 21.63
CA GLU A 110 7.67 -3.80 22.48
C GLU A 110 8.43 -2.67 21.78
N GLU A 111 8.62 -2.79 20.48
CA GLU A 111 9.25 -1.73 19.69
C GLU A 111 8.37 -0.48 19.65
N ILE A 112 7.07 -0.62 19.40
CA ILE A 112 6.12 0.50 19.41
C ILE A 112 6.10 1.18 20.78
N GLU A 113 6.04 0.40 21.86
CA GLU A 113 6.05 0.90 23.24
C GLU A 113 7.37 1.62 23.59
N SER A 114 8.48 1.25 22.97
CA SER A 114 9.78 1.93 23.17
C SER A 114 9.78 3.38 22.67
N TYR A 115 8.88 3.74 21.76
CA TYR A 115 8.65 5.12 21.32
C TYR A 115 7.81 5.94 22.30
N GLY A 116 7.22 5.28 23.32
CA GLY A 116 6.38 5.91 24.34
C GLY A 116 4.88 5.81 24.07
N LEU A 117 4.45 5.03 23.08
CA LEU A 117 3.04 4.77 22.81
C LEU A 117 2.62 3.45 23.47
N GLY A 118 1.71 3.50 24.46
CA GLY A 118 1.13 2.32 25.09
C GLY A 118 0.28 1.52 24.10
N PHE A 119 0.84 0.46 23.51
CA PHE A 119 0.19 -0.25 22.42
C PHE A 119 -0.97 -1.12 22.87
N GLN A 120 -2.14 -0.84 22.31
CA GLN A 120 -3.38 -1.61 22.52
C GLN A 120 -3.89 -2.08 21.15
N GLU A 121 -3.72 -3.38 20.85
CA GLU A 121 -3.99 -3.89 19.50
C GLU A 121 -5.41 -3.58 19.01
N HIS A 122 -6.43 -3.96 19.79
CA HIS A 122 -7.82 -3.72 19.39
C HIS A 122 -8.18 -2.23 19.28
N GLN A 123 -7.57 -1.38 20.09
CA GLN A 123 -7.80 0.06 20.02
C GLN A 123 -7.18 0.68 18.77
N PHE A 124 -6.04 0.16 18.31
CA PHE A 124 -5.24 0.79 17.27
C PHE A 124 -5.29 0.11 15.91
N CYS A 125 -5.69 -1.17 15.87
CA CYS A 125 -5.76 -1.95 14.63
C CYS A 125 -7.19 -2.30 14.20
N ASP A 126 -8.20 -2.03 15.03
CA ASP A 126 -9.60 -2.17 14.65
C ASP A 126 -10.22 -0.78 14.41
N PRO A 127 -11.25 -0.64 13.56
CA PRO A 127 -11.85 0.64 13.22
C PRO A 127 -12.35 1.41 14.45
N PHE A 128 -11.95 2.67 14.57
CA PHE A 128 -12.41 3.54 15.65
C PHE A 128 -13.72 4.22 15.27
N ILE A 129 -14.82 3.79 15.88
CA ILE A 129 -16.16 4.27 15.57
C ILE A 129 -16.82 4.75 16.88
N ALA A 130 -16.83 6.06 17.09
CA ALA A 130 -17.48 6.72 18.21
C ALA A 130 -18.66 7.56 17.75
N ASP A 131 -19.59 7.89 18.66
CA ASP A 131 -20.76 8.72 18.35
C ASP A 131 -20.39 10.02 17.63
N TRP A 132 -19.40 10.74 18.14
CA TRP A 132 -18.96 12.00 17.53
C TRP A 132 -18.33 11.83 16.13
N VAL A 133 -17.74 10.67 15.84
CA VAL A 133 -17.24 10.33 14.49
C VAL A 133 -18.42 10.15 13.55
N LEU A 134 -19.44 9.41 13.98
CA LEU A 134 -20.66 9.17 13.19
C LEU A 134 -21.38 10.47 12.86
N ASP A 135 -21.52 11.37 13.85
CA ASP A 135 -22.14 12.67 13.64
C ASP A 135 -21.34 13.52 12.65
N ARG A 136 -20.00 13.46 12.69
CA ARG A 136 -19.12 14.19 11.78
C ARG A 136 -19.17 13.65 10.35
N VAL A 137 -19.20 12.33 10.17
CA VAL A 137 -19.17 11.68 8.86
C VAL A 137 -20.55 11.68 8.19
N PHE A 138 -21.62 11.42 8.95
CA PHE A 138 -22.95 11.15 8.40
C PHE A 138 -24.00 12.22 8.73
N GLY A 139 -23.73 13.10 9.69
CA GLY A 139 -24.68 14.14 10.10
C GLY A 139 -26.05 13.56 10.47
N ASP A 140 -27.11 14.04 9.84
CA ASP A 140 -28.50 13.61 10.11
C ASP A 140 -28.74 12.10 9.85
N ARG A 141 -27.87 11.44 9.08
CA ARG A 141 -27.96 9.99 8.79
C ARG A 141 -27.22 9.11 9.81
N ALA A 142 -26.59 9.68 10.85
CA ALA A 142 -25.84 8.92 11.85
C ALA A 142 -26.72 7.85 12.54
N SER A 143 -27.98 8.17 12.86
CA SER A 143 -28.92 7.22 13.47
C SER A 143 -29.25 6.05 12.54
N GLU A 144 -29.48 6.30 11.25
CA GLU A 144 -29.69 5.27 10.24
C GLU A 144 -28.47 4.34 10.14
N VAL A 145 -27.27 4.91 10.14
CA VAL A 145 -26.01 4.15 10.06
C VAL A 145 -25.85 3.24 11.27
N LYS A 146 -26.12 3.74 12.48
CA LYS A 146 -26.09 2.94 13.72
C LYS A 146 -27.03 1.73 13.62
N ASP A 147 -28.29 1.96 13.22
CA ASP A 147 -29.28 0.89 13.14
C ASP A 147 -28.97 -0.17 12.10
N LYS A 148 -28.53 0.27 10.91
CA LYS A 148 -28.39 -0.61 9.75
C LYS A 148 -27.03 -1.32 9.69
N TYR A 149 -25.94 -0.63 9.99
CA TYR A 149 -24.57 -1.09 9.69
C TYR A 149 -23.72 -1.40 10.92
N LEU A 150 -24.12 -0.94 12.12
CA LEU A 150 -23.29 -1.04 13.31
C LEU A 150 -23.96 -1.84 14.42
N ASP A 151 -23.12 -2.46 15.27
CA ASP A 151 -23.49 -3.04 16.54
C ASP A 151 -22.88 -2.18 17.65
N HIS A 152 -23.68 -1.91 18.70
CA HIS A 152 -23.22 -1.17 19.87
C HIS A 152 -22.28 -2.02 20.72
N CYS A 153 -21.11 -1.50 21.09
CA CYS A 153 -20.15 -2.17 21.95
C CYS A 153 -20.29 -1.77 23.42
N HIS A 154 -19.94 -0.54 23.74
CA HIS A 154 -20.03 0.05 25.08
C HIS A 154 -19.95 1.58 24.97
N ASP A 155 -20.49 2.28 25.94
CA ASP A 155 -20.50 3.75 26.01
C ASP A 155 -20.94 4.40 24.69
N ASP A 156 -20.06 5.15 24.05
CA ASP A 156 -20.27 5.77 22.75
C ASP A 156 -19.56 5.05 21.58
N ILE A 157 -19.09 3.81 21.81
CA ILE A 157 -18.29 3.03 20.85
C ILE A 157 -19.13 1.97 20.13
N TRP A 158 -18.90 1.89 18.83
CA TRP A 158 -19.60 1.01 17.91
C TRP A 158 -18.60 0.14 17.12
N THR A 159 -19.10 -0.94 16.54
CA THR A 159 -18.35 -1.79 15.60
C THR A 159 -19.18 -2.07 14.36
N MET A 160 -18.53 -2.35 13.23
CA MET A 160 -19.23 -2.74 12.02
C MET A 160 -19.90 -4.11 12.21
N LYS A 161 -21.15 -4.24 11.77
CA LYS A 161 -21.79 -5.57 11.70
C LYS A 161 -21.02 -6.49 10.77
N PRO A 162 -20.97 -7.81 11.06
CA PRO A 162 -20.20 -8.77 10.24
C PRO A 162 -20.58 -8.80 8.76
N ALA A 163 -21.77 -8.34 8.40
CA ALA A 163 -22.20 -8.21 7.01
C ALA A 163 -21.56 -7.03 6.26
N PHE A 164 -20.93 -6.07 6.99
CA PHE A 164 -20.39 -4.82 6.45
C PHE A 164 -18.99 -4.49 6.99
N ASP A 165 -18.31 -5.44 7.65
CA ASP A 165 -17.06 -5.23 8.37
C ASP A 165 -15.82 -5.08 7.45
N THR A 166 -16.00 -5.18 6.13
CA THR A 166 -14.95 -4.93 5.14
C THR A 166 -15.46 -4.03 4.02
N GLN A 167 -14.53 -3.29 3.38
CA GLN A 167 -14.91 -2.40 2.28
C GLN A 167 -15.53 -3.18 1.11
N ARG A 168 -15.08 -4.41 0.82
CA ARG A 168 -15.68 -5.23 -0.25
C ARG A 168 -17.10 -5.70 0.06
N LYS A 169 -17.43 -5.96 1.32
CA LYS A 169 -18.79 -6.27 1.72
C LYS A 169 -19.71 -5.06 1.56
N VAL A 170 -19.23 -3.88 1.96
CA VAL A 170 -19.93 -2.61 1.73
C VAL A 170 -20.10 -2.35 0.24
N GLU A 171 -19.05 -2.45 -0.59
CA GLU A 171 -19.12 -2.30 -2.04
C GLU A 171 -20.22 -3.17 -2.65
N LYS A 172 -20.27 -4.44 -2.26
CA LYS A 172 -21.29 -5.39 -2.73
C LYS A 172 -22.71 -5.00 -2.30
N ALA A 173 -22.86 -4.42 -1.12
CA ALA A 173 -24.18 -3.98 -0.62
C ALA A 173 -24.73 -2.76 -1.38
N PHE A 174 -23.84 -1.98 -2.02
CA PHE A 174 -24.18 -0.82 -2.84
C PHE A 174 -24.00 -1.08 -4.35
N ASP A 175 -23.91 -2.36 -4.75
CA ASP A 175 -23.78 -2.71 -6.17
C ASP A 175 -24.97 -2.23 -6.99
N GLY A 176 -24.67 -1.53 -8.08
CA GLY A 176 -25.70 -0.93 -8.94
C GLY A 176 -26.32 0.38 -8.41
N GLU A 177 -25.89 0.88 -7.23
CA GLU A 177 -26.37 2.16 -6.70
C GLU A 177 -25.86 3.35 -7.53
N THR A 178 -26.74 4.31 -7.80
CA THR A 178 -26.45 5.51 -8.60
C THR A 178 -26.84 6.82 -7.89
N ASP A 179 -27.57 6.75 -6.80
CA ASP A 179 -27.92 7.93 -6.01
C ASP A 179 -26.68 8.46 -5.28
N GLN A 180 -26.42 9.76 -5.43
CA GLN A 180 -25.21 10.38 -4.87
C GLN A 180 -25.21 10.39 -3.34
N ALA A 181 -26.37 10.49 -2.70
CA ALA A 181 -26.46 10.48 -1.24
C ALA A 181 -26.14 9.07 -0.69
N GLU A 182 -26.56 8.01 -1.38
CA GLU A 182 -26.22 6.63 -1.04
C GLU A 182 -24.74 6.32 -1.32
N LEU A 183 -24.17 6.83 -2.42
CA LEU A 183 -22.73 6.71 -2.70
C LEU A 183 -21.87 7.44 -1.64
N ASN A 184 -22.32 8.62 -1.19
CA ASN A 184 -21.64 9.34 -0.10
C ASN A 184 -21.72 8.55 1.23
N LEU A 185 -22.84 7.90 1.51
CA LEU A 185 -22.97 7.02 2.68
C LEU A 185 -22.03 5.83 2.58
N ARG A 186 -21.95 5.17 1.44
CA ARG A 186 -21.00 4.09 1.15
C ARG A 186 -19.56 4.55 1.42
N ASP A 187 -19.16 5.71 0.90
CA ASP A 187 -17.82 6.25 1.05
C ASP A 187 -17.51 6.60 2.52
N GLY A 188 -18.50 7.06 3.27
CA GLY A 188 -18.41 7.22 4.73
C GLY A 188 -18.17 5.90 5.45
N LEU A 189 -18.84 4.81 5.06
CA LEU A 189 -18.60 3.47 5.62
C LEU A 189 -17.17 2.97 5.29
N TYR A 190 -16.67 3.24 4.08
CA TYR A 190 -15.27 2.94 3.74
C TYR A 190 -14.29 3.71 4.63
N ALA A 191 -14.59 4.98 4.92
CA ALA A 191 -13.77 5.80 5.79
C ALA A 191 -13.74 5.23 7.23
N LEU A 192 -14.88 4.83 7.79
CA LEU A 192 -14.94 4.18 9.11
C LEU A 192 -14.07 2.93 9.17
N ILE A 193 -14.18 2.04 8.17
CA ILE A 193 -13.42 0.78 8.11
C ILE A 193 -11.92 1.04 8.04
N SER A 194 -11.50 2.16 7.43
CA SER A 194 -10.10 2.54 7.30
C SER A 194 -9.56 3.35 8.48
N ASP A 195 -10.40 3.68 9.46
CA ASP A 195 -9.99 4.51 10.60
C ASP A 195 -9.30 3.68 11.67
N VAL A 196 -8.03 3.37 11.42
CA VAL A 196 -7.13 2.65 12.31
C VAL A 196 -5.81 3.41 12.44
N LEU A 197 -5.08 3.19 13.52
CA LEU A 197 -3.74 3.78 13.72
C LEU A 197 -2.63 2.91 13.15
N PHE A 198 -2.81 1.59 13.21
CA PHE A 198 -1.91 0.56 12.68
C PHE A 198 -2.66 -0.46 11.84
N VAL A 199 -1.96 -1.04 10.86
CA VAL A 199 -2.40 -2.25 10.18
C VAL A 199 -1.54 -3.43 10.64
N ARG A 200 -2.16 -4.61 10.74
CA ARG A 200 -1.47 -5.86 11.07
C ARG A 200 -0.64 -6.30 9.88
N ASP A 201 0.55 -6.86 10.13
CA ASP A 201 1.36 -7.42 9.06
C ASP A 201 0.66 -8.60 8.37
N CYS A 202 0.69 -8.62 7.04
CA CYS A 202 -0.03 -9.62 6.25
C CYS A 202 0.54 -11.05 6.36
N ASN A 203 1.76 -11.21 6.89
CA ASN A 203 2.45 -12.50 6.99
C ASN A 203 2.81 -12.88 8.45
N ASN A 204 2.85 -11.91 9.37
CA ASN A 204 3.23 -12.14 10.75
C ASN A 204 2.28 -11.41 11.72
N PRO A 205 1.41 -12.15 12.43
CA PRO A 205 0.39 -11.56 13.31
C PRO A 205 0.96 -10.80 14.53
N ASN A 206 2.26 -10.92 14.79
CA ASN A 206 2.93 -10.22 15.90
C ASN A 206 3.63 -8.93 15.48
N LEU A 207 3.47 -8.54 14.21
CA LEU A 207 4.05 -7.31 13.68
C LEU A 207 2.96 -6.35 13.17
N TYR A 208 3.26 -5.07 13.27
CA TYR A 208 2.36 -3.98 12.93
C TYR A 208 3.07 -2.94 12.10
N HIS A 209 2.28 -2.23 11.28
CA HIS A 209 2.75 -1.11 10.46
C HIS A 209 1.90 0.11 10.80
N PRO A 210 2.49 1.29 11.03
CA PRO A 210 1.69 2.50 11.19
C PRO A 210 0.88 2.72 9.90
N ARG A 211 -0.43 2.96 10.01
CA ARG A 211 -1.26 3.23 8.83
C ARG A 211 -0.80 4.51 8.16
N ILE A 212 -0.64 4.45 6.84
CA ILE A 212 -0.26 5.64 6.05
C ILE A 212 -1.29 6.75 6.25
N SER A 213 -0.85 8.00 6.38
CA SER A 213 -1.71 9.17 6.60
C SER A 213 -2.63 9.05 7.83
N ALA A 214 -2.24 8.27 8.85
CA ALA A 214 -3.03 8.11 10.08
C ALA A 214 -3.25 9.42 10.84
N GLN A 215 -2.43 10.45 10.61
CA GLN A 215 -2.60 11.78 11.20
C GLN A 215 -3.93 12.45 10.81
N PHE A 216 -4.59 11.99 9.73
CA PHE A 216 -5.91 12.45 9.31
C PHE A 216 -7.05 11.55 9.79
N ALA A 217 -6.76 10.50 10.57
CA ALA A 217 -7.75 9.59 11.10
C ALA A 217 -8.36 10.11 12.41
N PHE A 218 -9.62 9.76 12.67
CA PHE A 218 -10.29 10.06 13.92
C PHE A 218 -9.65 9.36 15.12
N THR A 219 -9.16 8.13 14.92
CA THR A 219 -8.39 7.40 15.92
C THR A 219 -7.14 8.18 16.36
N TYR A 220 -6.44 8.84 15.43
CA TYR A 220 -5.32 9.73 15.78
C TYR A 220 -5.79 11.01 16.48
N GLU A 221 -6.88 11.63 16.01
CA GLU A 221 -7.45 12.83 16.62
C GLU A 221 -7.79 12.59 18.10
N ALA A 222 -8.30 11.40 18.42
CA ALA A 222 -8.69 11.00 19.78
C ALA A 222 -7.51 10.73 20.74
N LEU A 223 -6.27 10.64 20.24
CA LEU A 223 -5.09 10.42 21.08
C LEU A 223 -4.76 11.65 21.94
N TYR A 224 -4.17 11.42 23.11
CA TYR A 224 -3.53 12.47 23.90
C TYR A 224 -2.28 13.02 23.20
N ASP A 225 -1.90 14.26 23.50
CA ASP A 225 -0.75 14.91 22.84
C ASP A 225 0.56 14.14 22.99
N ALA A 226 0.78 13.48 24.14
CA ALA A 226 1.95 12.63 24.36
C ALA A 226 1.99 11.43 23.41
N ASP A 227 0.83 10.79 23.20
CA ASP A 227 0.69 9.65 22.29
C ASP A 227 0.81 10.06 20.83
N LYS A 228 0.25 11.22 20.44
CA LYS A 228 0.46 11.82 19.11
C LYS A 228 1.94 12.08 18.86
N ALA A 229 2.66 12.64 19.83
CA ALA A 229 4.09 12.89 19.70
C ALA A 229 4.90 11.57 19.58
N ALA A 230 4.55 10.55 20.35
CA ALA A 230 5.16 9.22 20.26
C ALA A 230 4.89 8.57 18.91
N PHE A 231 3.64 8.58 18.46
CA PHE A 231 3.25 8.05 17.16
C PHE A 231 3.95 8.76 16.00
N ASN A 232 4.06 10.08 16.03
CA ASN A 232 4.73 10.84 14.97
C ASN A 232 6.23 10.53 14.89
N ARG A 233 6.92 10.31 16.02
CA ARG A 233 8.33 9.87 16.00
C ARG A 233 8.47 8.50 15.34
N LEU A 234 7.65 7.54 15.76
CA LEU A 234 7.58 6.19 15.20
C LEU A 234 7.25 6.22 13.70
N TYR A 235 6.23 6.98 13.30
CA TYR A 235 5.79 7.12 11.92
C TYR A 235 6.91 7.66 11.01
N ASN A 236 7.59 8.72 11.47
CA ASN A 236 8.69 9.32 10.72
C ASN A 236 9.89 8.36 10.57
N ASP A 237 10.21 7.60 11.61
CA ASP A 237 11.24 6.57 11.51
C ASP A 237 10.82 5.49 10.52
N TYR A 238 9.60 4.98 10.66
CA TYR A 238 9.06 3.91 9.82
C TYR A 238 9.07 4.27 8.34
N TYR A 239 8.48 5.38 7.93
CA TYR A 239 8.30 5.72 6.52
C TYR A 239 9.53 6.32 5.86
N TYR A 240 10.41 7.01 6.60
CA TYR A 240 11.47 7.81 5.99
C TYR A 240 12.91 7.35 6.31
N ARG A 241 13.12 6.40 7.23
CA ARG A 241 14.46 6.05 7.68
C ARG A 241 14.77 4.56 7.71
N ARG A 242 13.97 3.77 8.45
CA ARG A 242 14.33 2.40 8.83
C ARG A 242 14.52 1.42 7.67
N HIS A 243 13.87 1.67 6.53
CA HIS A 243 13.83 0.71 5.44
C HIS A 243 14.91 0.90 4.37
N ASN A 244 15.64 2.02 4.33
CA ASN A 244 16.51 2.36 3.21
C ASN A 244 17.53 1.26 2.90
N GLN A 245 18.30 0.77 3.89
CA GLN A 245 19.26 -0.29 3.68
C GLN A 245 18.61 -1.63 3.34
N PHE A 246 17.48 -1.93 3.95
CA PHE A 246 16.71 -3.14 3.69
C PHE A 246 16.19 -3.16 2.23
N TRP A 247 15.54 -2.11 1.78
CA TRP A 247 15.02 -2.01 0.42
C TRP A 247 16.12 -1.92 -0.64
N TYR A 248 17.27 -1.28 -0.32
CA TYR A 248 18.44 -1.37 -1.18
C TYR A 248 18.83 -2.83 -1.42
N THR A 249 18.96 -3.61 -0.35
CA THR A 249 19.30 -5.04 -0.44
C THR A 249 18.25 -5.82 -1.23
N GLU A 250 16.98 -5.54 -1.02
CA GLU A 250 15.89 -6.20 -1.76
C GLU A 250 15.93 -5.88 -3.27
N ALA A 251 16.19 -4.65 -3.65
CA ALA A 251 16.34 -4.26 -5.05
C ALA A 251 17.56 -4.92 -5.71
N MET A 252 18.69 -4.97 -5.00
CA MET A 252 19.94 -5.55 -5.50
C MET A 252 19.89 -7.08 -5.68
N LYS A 253 18.94 -7.77 -5.10
CA LYS A 253 18.66 -9.19 -5.42
C LYS A 253 18.10 -9.39 -6.83
N LYS A 254 17.47 -8.38 -7.42
CA LYS A 254 16.62 -8.46 -8.61
C LYS A 254 17.14 -7.61 -9.77
N LEU A 255 17.25 -6.29 -9.56
CA LEU A 255 17.54 -5.31 -10.63
C LEU A 255 18.83 -5.56 -11.38
N PRO A 256 19.97 -5.98 -10.78
CA PRO A 256 21.17 -6.30 -11.55
C PRO A 256 20.92 -7.37 -12.61
N ARG A 257 20.16 -8.43 -12.27
CA ARG A 257 19.83 -9.50 -13.22
C ARG A 257 18.98 -9.00 -14.40
N LEU A 258 18.08 -8.06 -14.14
CA LEU A 258 17.24 -7.47 -15.17
C LEU A 258 18.06 -6.52 -16.07
N ALA A 259 18.90 -5.67 -15.48
CA ALA A 259 19.74 -4.74 -16.20
C ALA A 259 20.73 -5.46 -17.13
N ASP A 260 21.31 -6.57 -16.66
CA ASP A 260 22.26 -7.39 -17.41
C ASP A 260 21.60 -8.36 -18.40
N ALA A 261 20.28 -8.51 -18.37
CA ALA A 261 19.56 -9.46 -19.22
C ALA A 261 19.67 -9.17 -20.73
N THR A 262 19.90 -7.89 -21.09
CA THR A 262 19.99 -7.42 -22.46
C THR A 262 20.95 -6.23 -22.57
N ARG A 263 21.18 -5.75 -23.82
CA ARG A 263 21.93 -4.51 -24.07
C ARG A 263 21.05 -3.27 -24.19
N MET A 264 19.73 -3.40 -23.95
CA MET A 264 18.83 -2.24 -23.98
C MET A 264 19.17 -1.25 -22.86
N LEU A 265 19.05 0.04 -23.17
CA LEU A 265 19.11 1.08 -22.15
C LEU A 265 17.93 0.95 -21.20
N VAL A 266 18.21 0.92 -19.90
CA VAL A 266 17.18 0.81 -18.87
C VAL A 266 16.75 2.19 -18.40
N CYS A 267 15.44 2.47 -18.46
CA CYS A 267 14.80 3.65 -17.90
C CYS A 267 13.80 3.21 -16.84
N ALA A 268 13.74 3.93 -15.73
CA ALA A 268 12.83 3.64 -14.63
C ALA A 268 11.75 4.72 -14.50
N GLU A 269 10.52 4.30 -14.25
CA GLU A 269 9.51 5.18 -13.69
C GLU A 269 9.60 5.06 -12.16
N ASP A 270 10.09 6.13 -11.52
CA ASP A 270 10.37 6.24 -10.10
C ASP A 270 9.64 7.44 -9.48
N LEU A 271 8.33 7.50 -9.71
CA LEU A 271 7.44 8.54 -9.18
C LEU A 271 6.71 8.08 -7.91
N GLY A 272 6.18 9.06 -7.16
CA GLY A 272 5.44 8.84 -5.91
C GLY A 272 6.32 8.92 -4.67
N MET A 273 6.05 8.10 -3.67
CA MET A 273 6.83 8.05 -2.42
C MET A 273 8.15 7.31 -2.65
N VAL A 274 9.19 8.03 -3.04
CA VAL A 274 10.51 7.48 -3.43
C VAL A 274 11.43 7.41 -2.21
N PRO A 275 11.87 6.22 -1.74
CA PRO A 275 12.84 6.12 -0.65
C PRO A 275 14.25 6.53 -1.10
N ASP A 276 15.07 7.01 -0.16
CA ASP A 276 16.43 7.48 -0.43
C ASP A 276 17.35 6.43 -1.10
N CYS A 277 17.05 5.15 -0.90
CA CYS A 277 17.84 4.07 -1.49
C CYS A 277 17.64 3.92 -3.01
N VAL A 278 16.61 4.51 -3.60
CA VAL A 278 16.32 4.39 -5.04
C VAL A 278 17.43 5.04 -5.87
N PRO A 279 17.84 6.30 -5.64
CA PRO A 279 18.99 6.89 -6.32
C PRO A 279 20.28 6.09 -6.14
N TRP A 280 20.50 5.44 -5.01
CA TRP A 280 21.71 4.62 -4.81
C TRP A 280 21.76 3.46 -5.81
N VAL A 281 20.64 2.72 -5.94
CA VAL A 281 20.54 1.58 -6.87
C VAL A 281 20.57 2.03 -8.33
N THR A 282 19.77 3.05 -8.69
CA THR A 282 19.69 3.52 -10.08
C THR A 282 21.01 4.07 -10.58
N ASN A 283 21.76 4.80 -9.74
CA ASN A 283 23.11 5.28 -10.09
C ASN A 283 24.10 4.13 -10.22
N GLU A 284 24.11 3.17 -9.29
CA GLU A 284 25.02 2.01 -9.33
C GLU A 284 24.79 1.17 -10.60
N LEU A 285 23.54 0.93 -10.96
CA LEU A 285 23.15 0.13 -12.12
C LEU A 285 23.03 0.93 -13.44
N ARG A 286 23.29 2.24 -13.40
CA ARG A 286 23.17 3.15 -14.55
C ARG A 286 21.77 3.11 -15.19
N ILE A 287 20.75 3.03 -14.37
CA ILE A 287 19.33 3.10 -14.76
C ILE A 287 18.93 4.58 -14.82
N LEU A 288 18.35 5.01 -15.94
CA LEU A 288 17.87 6.37 -16.08
C LEU A 288 16.56 6.58 -15.33
N SER A 289 16.53 7.60 -14.50
CA SER A 289 15.34 8.05 -13.77
C SER A 289 14.39 8.83 -14.67
N LEU A 290 13.09 8.82 -14.35
CA LEU A 290 12.10 9.63 -15.03
C LEU A 290 12.08 11.05 -14.45
N GLU A 291 12.20 12.06 -15.33
CA GLU A 291 11.96 13.45 -14.99
C GLU A 291 10.69 13.95 -15.66
N ILE A 292 9.84 14.62 -14.88
CA ILE A 292 8.67 15.33 -15.40
C ILE A 292 9.05 16.80 -15.49
N GLN A 293 9.02 17.37 -16.70
CA GLN A 293 9.49 18.73 -16.97
C GLN A 293 8.82 19.80 -16.10
N SER A 294 7.55 19.63 -15.76
CA SER A 294 6.80 20.56 -14.89
C SER A 294 7.00 20.30 -13.40
N MET A 295 7.63 19.18 -13.02
CA MET A 295 7.84 18.76 -11.63
C MET A 295 9.24 18.14 -11.49
N SER A 296 10.27 18.91 -11.84
CA SER A 296 11.67 18.44 -11.77
C SER A 296 12.02 18.04 -10.33
N LYS A 297 12.71 16.90 -10.16
CA LYS A 297 13.25 16.43 -8.87
C LYS A 297 14.39 17.32 -8.38
N ASP A 298 15.13 17.94 -9.33
CA ASP A 298 16.17 18.92 -9.06
C ASP A 298 15.79 20.24 -9.76
N PRO A 299 15.38 21.28 -9.02
CA PRO A 299 14.91 22.55 -9.58
C PRO A 299 16.03 23.47 -10.10
N HIS A 300 17.30 23.02 -10.19
CA HIS A 300 18.45 23.83 -10.62
C HIS A 300 18.95 23.50 -12.02
#